data_77ac5e953fda4f213329d29600a10722
#
_entry.id   77ac5e953fda4f213329d29600a10722
#
_cell.length_a   1.000
_cell.length_b   1.000
_cell.length_c   1.000
_cell.angle_alpha   90.00
_cell.angle_beta   90.00
_cell.angle_gamma   90.00
#
_symmetry.space_group_name_H-M   'P 1'
#
loop_
_entity.id
_entity.type
_entity.pdbx_description
1 polymer ?
#
loop_
_entity_poly.entity_id
_entity_poly.type
_entity_poly.pdbx_seq_one_letter_code
_entity_poly.pdbx_strand_id
1 'polypeptide(L)'
;MLKNLLSRLVLAAMIAFPCAYSGYAAEMGFAPQTSNERGIKVTVAPQAVAAATWDFEVTLESHTQSLNDDLARSSVLVADGKQYPPVGWDGAAPGGHHRKGLLRFKAIVPKPGAVELQIRLAGDSSPRSFAWQSK
;
A
#
# COMPACT_ATOMS: atom_id res chain seq x y z
N MET A 1 -43.30 -65.94 -7.51
CA MET A 1 -43.06 -65.26 -6.25
C MET A 1 -42.08 -64.12 -6.51
N LEU A 2 -42.61 -62.93 -6.51
CA LEU A 2 -41.80 -61.75 -6.64
C LEU A 2 -41.15 -61.42 -5.31
N LYS A 3 -39.83 -61.40 -5.28
CA LYS A 3 -39.12 -60.79 -4.16
C LYS A 3 -38.58 -59.43 -4.61
N ASN A 4 -39.18 -58.41 -4.02
CA ASN A 4 -38.82 -57.05 -4.24
C ASN A 4 -37.42 -56.78 -3.74
N LEU A 5 -36.51 -56.48 -4.64
CA LEU A 5 -35.24 -55.88 -4.31
C LEU A 5 -35.43 -54.38 -4.28
N LEU A 6 -35.65 -53.86 -3.10
CA LEU A 6 -35.59 -52.41 -2.87
C LEU A 6 -34.13 -51.98 -2.91
N SER A 7 -33.73 -51.53 -4.06
CA SER A 7 -32.47 -50.83 -4.22
C SER A 7 -32.57 -49.48 -3.53
N ARG A 8 -32.00 -49.35 -2.36
CA ARG A 8 -31.85 -48.07 -1.69
C ARG A 8 -30.78 -47.26 -2.42
N LEU A 9 -31.23 -46.35 -3.25
CA LEU A 9 -30.38 -45.32 -3.82
C LEU A 9 -30.06 -44.31 -2.71
N VAL A 10 -28.89 -44.44 -2.12
CA VAL A 10 -28.37 -43.41 -1.23
C VAL A 10 -27.85 -42.30 -2.13
N LEU A 11 -28.68 -41.27 -2.28
CA LEU A 11 -28.27 -40.05 -2.95
C LEU A 11 -27.38 -39.26 -1.98
N ALA A 12 -26.08 -39.42 -2.10
CA ALA A 12 -25.11 -38.59 -1.41
C ALA A 12 -25.19 -37.18 -2.05
N ALA A 13 -25.92 -36.30 -1.42
CA ALA A 13 -25.88 -34.88 -1.77
C ALA A 13 -24.51 -34.34 -1.35
N MET A 14 -23.60 -34.26 -2.30
CA MET A 14 -22.40 -33.45 -2.17
C MET A 14 -22.83 -31.99 -2.15
N ILE A 15 -22.94 -31.44 -0.95
CA ILE A 15 -23.05 -30.01 -0.77
C ILE A 15 -21.67 -29.45 -1.09
N ALA A 16 -21.49 -29.01 -2.32
CA ALA A 16 -20.36 -28.20 -2.69
C ALA A 16 -20.56 -26.84 -2.00
N PHE A 17 -19.88 -26.62 -0.90
CA PHE A 17 -19.71 -25.29 -0.35
C PHE A 17 -18.91 -24.48 -1.37
N PRO A 18 -19.48 -23.42 -1.93
CA PRO A 18 -18.65 -22.47 -2.66
C PRO A 18 -17.74 -21.82 -1.63
N CYS A 19 -16.49 -22.20 -1.65
CA CYS A 19 -15.45 -21.46 -0.95
C CYS A 19 -15.46 -20.07 -1.56
N ALA A 20 -16.13 -19.14 -0.90
CA ALA A 20 -16.08 -17.74 -1.25
C ALA A 20 -14.65 -17.28 -0.94
N TYR A 21 -13.76 -17.39 -1.90
CA TYR A 21 -12.50 -16.68 -1.91
C TYR A 21 -12.84 -15.20 -2.09
N SER A 22 -13.23 -14.58 -0.99
CA SER A 22 -13.40 -13.15 -0.94
C SER A 22 -12.07 -12.50 -1.27
N GLY A 23 -12.04 -11.76 -2.36
CA GLY A 23 -10.96 -11.13 -3.02
C GLY A 23 -9.90 -10.40 -2.20
N TYR A 24 -9.06 -11.13 -1.49
CA TYR A 24 -7.79 -10.60 -1.00
C TYR A 24 -6.80 -10.31 -2.13
N ALA A 25 -7.03 -10.81 -3.33
CA ALA A 25 -6.15 -10.59 -4.48
C ALA A 25 -6.13 -9.14 -4.99
N ALA A 26 -7.18 -8.34 -4.73
CA ALA A 26 -7.22 -6.94 -5.15
C ALA A 26 -6.38 -6.00 -4.25
N GLU A 27 -6.09 -6.40 -3.01
CA GLU A 27 -5.32 -5.61 -2.05
C GLU A 27 -3.82 -5.90 -2.09
N MET A 28 -3.40 -6.99 -2.70
CA MET A 28 -1.99 -7.39 -2.72
C MET A 28 -1.08 -6.45 -3.51
N GLY A 29 -1.63 -5.62 -4.41
CA GLY A 29 -0.87 -4.61 -5.14
C GLY A 29 -0.51 -3.37 -4.31
N PHE A 30 -1.13 -3.20 -3.14
CA PHE A 30 -1.01 -2.01 -2.30
C PHE A 30 -0.54 -2.34 -0.87
N ALA A 31 0.21 -3.43 -0.70
CA ALA A 31 0.76 -3.81 0.59
C ALA A 31 1.70 -2.72 1.14
N PRO A 32 1.68 -2.46 2.44
CA PRO A 32 2.64 -1.55 3.07
C PRO A 32 4.07 -2.03 2.82
N GLN A 33 4.97 -1.07 2.61
CA GLN A 33 6.40 -1.32 2.45
C GLN A 33 7.19 -0.54 3.49
N THR A 34 8.32 -1.08 3.90
CA THR A 34 9.15 -0.50 4.94
C THR A 34 10.61 -0.42 4.48
N SER A 35 11.25 0.71 4.76
CA SER A 35 12.68 0.93 4.68
C SER A 35 13.21 1.21 6.08
N ASN A 36 14.29 0.55 6.48
CA ASN A 36 14.95 0.81 7.76
C ASN A 36 16.42 1.05 7.50
N GLU A 37 16.79 2.31 7.42
CA GLU A 37 18.14 2.73 7.08
C GLU A 37 18.56 3.88 8.00
N ARG A 38 19.83 3.90 8.38
CA ARG A 38 20.44 4.99 9.15
C ARG A 38 19.71 5.30 10.48
N GLY A 39 19.10 4.28 11.10
CA GLY A 39 18.35 4.44 12.34
C GLY A 39 16.97 5.08 12.19
N ILE A 40 16.49 5.24 10.98
CA ILE A 40 15.13 5.74 10.70
C ILE A 40 14.35 4.68 9.91
N LYS A 41 13.26 4.24 10.50
CA LYS A 41 12.28 3.35 9.86
C LYS A 41 11.21 4.19 9.19
N VAL A 42 11.00 3.96 7.91
CA VAL A 42 9.93 4.57 7.12
C VAL A 42 9.00 3.48 6.63
N THR A 43 7.73 3.58 6.98
CA THR A 43 6.68 2.67 6.48
C THR A 43 5.72 3.47 5.63
N VAL A 44 5.44 2.97 4.44
CA VAL A 44 4.48 3.57 3.49
C VAL A 44 3.37 2.59 3.20
N ALA A 45 2.14 3.02 3.45
CA ALA A 45 0.93 2.26 3.15
C ALA A 45 0.04 3.06 2.18
N PRO A 46 -0.08 2.64 0.91
CA PRO A 46 -1.01 3.27 0.00
C PRO A 46 -2.44 3.16 0.53
N GLN A 47 -3.18 4.25 0.48
CA GLN A 47 -4.58 4.29 0.86
C GLN A 47 -5.47 3.99 -0.35
N ALA A 48 -6.73 3.70 -0.09
CA ALA A 48 -7.70 3.52 -1.16
C ALA A 48 -7.74 4.77 -2.05
N VAL A 49 -7.65 4.55 -3.35
CA VAL A 49 -7.55 5.62 -4.35
C VAL A 49 -8.91 6.30 -4.47
N ALA A 50 -8.99 7.56 -4.03
CA ALA A 50 -10.09 8.43 -4.39
C ALA A 50 -9.91 8.94 -5.83
N ALA A 51 -11.00 9.35 -6.50
CA ALA A 51 -10.95 9.71 -7.92
C ALA A 51 -10.01 10.88 -8.24
N ALA A 52 -9.78 11.81 -7.31
CA ALA A 52 -9.03 13.03 -7.53
C ALA A 52 -7.63 13.04 -6.90
N THR A 53 -7.39 12.25 -5.84
CA THR A 53 -6.13 12.22 -5.10
C THR A 53 -5.69 10.81 -4.79
N TRP A 54 -4.37 10.64 -4.73
CA TRP A 54 -3.75 9.41 -4.25
C TRP A 54 -3.01 9.71 -2.95
N ASP A 55 -3.39 9.02 -1.90
CA ASP A 55 -2.87 9.22 -0.57
C ASP A 55 -1.99 8.05 -0.15
N PHE A 56 -0.85 8.39 0.45
CA PHE A 56 0.07 7.41 1.04
C PHE A 56 0.22 7.74 2.52
N GLU A 57 -0.14 6.80 3.37
CA GLU A 57 0.15 6.93 4.79
C GLU A 57 1.63 6.67 5.01
N VAL A 58 2.32 7.64 5.58
CA VAL A 58 3.75 7.56 5.89
C VAL A 58 3.94 7.63 7.38
N THR A 59 4.66 6.66 7.93
CA THR A 59 5.08 6.63 9.32
C THR A 59 6.61 6.65 9.37
N LEU A 60 7.15 7.55 10.18
CA LEU A 60 8.59 7.62 10.46
C LEU A 60 8.82 7.37 11.94
N GLU A 61 9.81 6.55 12.23
CA GLU A 61 10.21 6.18 13.60
C GLU A 61 11.73 6.18 13.72
N SER A 62 12.24 6.79 14.77
CA SER A 62 13.66 6.74 15.13
C SER A 62 13.84 6.76 16.64
N HIS A 63 14.81 6.00 17.13
CA HIS A 63 15.21 6.03 18.54
C HIS A 63 16.45 6.90 18.76
N THR A 64 17.11 7.37 17.71
CA THR A 64 18.40 8.03 17.77
C THR A 64 18.44 9.42 17.17
N GLN A 65 17.45 9.78 16.34
CA GLN A 65 17.45 11.02 15.58
C GLN A 65 16.10 11.72 15.68
N SER A 66 16.15 13.05 15.58
CA SER A 66 14.94 13.85 15.42
C SER A 66 14.49 13.82 13.95
N LEU A 67 13.18 13.71 13.74
CA LEU A 67 12.56 13.58 12.42
C LEU A 67 12.12 14.96 11.90
N ASN A 68 13.06 15.73 11.36
CA ASN A 68 12.86 17.15 11.03
C ASN A 68 12.54 17.42 9.57
N ASP A 69 12.51 16.40 8.70
CA ASP A 69 12.34 16.59 7.27
C ASP A 69 10.95 17.15 6.90
N ASP A 70 10.92 18.01 5.92
CA ASP A 70 9.68 18.43 5.24
C ASP A 70 9.33 17.37 4.18
N LEU A 71 8.37 16.51 4.52
CA LEU A 71 8.02 15.37 3.67
C LEU A 71 7.39 15.77 2.34
N ALA A 72 6.72 16.92 2.26
CA ALA A 72 6.20 17.43 1.00
C ALA A 72 7.32 17.83 0.03
N ARG A 73 8.46 18.30 0.55
CA ARG A 73 9.64 18.65 -0.25
C ARG A 73 10.58 17.48 -0.49
N SER A 74 10.60 16.52 0.44
CA SER A 74 11.50 15.37 0.41
C SER A 74 10.99 14.21 -0.42
N SER A 75 9.79 14.29 -0.97
CA SER A 75 9.10 13.17 -1.61
C SER A 75 8.70 13.49 -3.04
N VAL A 76 8.69 12.47 -3.88
CA VAL A 76 8.21 12.53 -5.25
C VAL A 76 7.58 11.20 -5.64
N LEU A 77 6.49 11.25 -6.40
CA LEU A 77 5.90 10.06 -7.01
C LEU A 77 6.40 9.95 -8.46
N VAL A 78 6.90 8.77 -8.82
CA VAL A 78 7.41 8.50 -10.17
C VAL A 78 6.50 7.51 -10.86
N ALA A 79 6.07 7.82 -12.07
CA ALA A 79 5.30 6.93 -12.92
C ALA A 79 5.60 7.23 -14.38
N ASP A 80 5.81 6.17 -15.19
CA ASP A 80 6.10 6.28 -16.63
C ASP A 80 7.25 7.26 -16.94
N GLY A 81 8.29 7.26 -16.11
CA GLY A 81 9.46 8.14 -16.25
C GLY A 81 9.22 9.60 -15.89
N LYS A 82 8.05 9.95 -15.38
CA LYS A 82 7.70 11.31 -14.96
C LYS A 82 7.68 11.42 -13.43
N GLN A 83 8.04 12.60 -12.93
CA GLN A 83 8.03 12.92 -11.52
C GLN A 83 6.85 13.83 -11.17
N TYR A 84 6.16 13.50 -10.10
CA TYR A 84 5.00 14.24 -9.61
C TYR A 84 5.25 14.65 -8.17
N PRO A 85 5.27 15.96 -7.86
CA PRO A 85 5.41 16.42 -6.49
C PRO A 85 4.14 16.15 -5.68
N PRO A 86 4.24 16.00 -4.34
CA PRO A 86 3.06 15.95 -3.51
C PRO A 86 2.27 17.28 -3.60
N VAL A 87 0.96 17.18 -3.45
CA VAL A 87 0.12 18.39 -3.25
C VAL A 87 0.11 18.83 -1.80
N GLY A 88 0.53 17.98 -0.87
CA GLY A 88 0.66 18.34 0.53
C GLY A 88 0.99 17.17 1.45
N TRP A 89 1.30 17.53 2.67
CA TRP A 89 1.45 16.66 3.82
C TRP A 89 0.37 17.00 4.85
N ASP A 90 -0.43 16.02 5.22
CA ASP A 90 -1.45 16.14 6.26
C ASP A 90 -1.12 15.21 7.41
N GLY A 91 -0.47 15.73 8.43
CA GLY A 91 -0.01 14.91 9.53
C GLY A 91 0.87 15.65 10.51
N ALA A 92 1.65 14.89 11.26
CA ALA A 92 2.52 15.41 12.31
C ALA A 92 3.56 16.40 11.75
N ALA A 93 3.73 17.51 12.46
CA ALA A 93 4.76 18.50 12.17
C ALA A 93 6.18 17.91 12.30
N PRO A 94 7.19 18.54 11.66
CA PRO A 94 8.59 18.16 11.87
C PRO A 94 8.97 18.13 13.34
N GLY A 95 9.79 17.16 13.72
CA GLY A 95 10.31 16.99 15.08
C GLY A 95 9.92 15.65 15.72
N GLY A 96 10.53 15.38 16.86
CA GLY A 96 10.28 14.16 17.61
C GLY A 96 10.86 12.89 17.00
N HIS A 97 10.49 11.77 17.58
CA HIS A 97 10.98 10.44 17.20
C HIS A 97 9.92 9.57 16.53
N HIS A 98 8.72 10.07 16.38
CA HIS A 98 7.61 9.39 15.72
C HIS A 98 6.75 10.40 14.99
N ARG A 99 6.50 10.16 13.70
CA ARG A 99 5.64 11.00 12.86
C ARG A 99 4.77 10.11 11.99
N LYS A 100 3.52 10.51 11.84
CA LYS A 100 2.56 9.83 10.97
C LYS A 100 1.68 10.86 10.27
N GLY A 101 1.35 10.60 9.01
CA GLY A 101 0.44 11.42 8.25
C GLY A 101 0.24 10.90 6.83
N LEU A 102 -0.43 11.70 6.01
CA LEU A 102 -0.73 11.40 4.62
C LEU A 102 0.07 12.31 3.69
N LEU A 103 0.86 11.70 2.81
CA LEU A 103 1.36 12.36 1.61
C LEU A 103 0.30 12.25 0.52
N ARG A 104 -0.12 13.38 0.00
CA ARG A 104 -1.15 13.47 -1.02
C ARG A 104 -0.59 13.87 -2.35
N PHE A 105 -1.02 13.16 -3.38
CA PHE A 105 -0.67 13.42 -4.77
C PHE A 105 -1.94 13.61 -5.58
N LYS A 106 -1.85 14.42 -6.63
CA LYS A 106 -2.90 14.45 -7.65
C LYS A 106 -2.95 13.09 -8.36
N ALA A 107 -4.15 12.56 -8.56
CA ALA A 107 -4.31 11.32 -9.32
C ALA A 107 -3.71 11.44 -10.72
N ILE A 108 -2.96 10.42 -11.14
CA ILE A 108 -2.34 10.37 -12.46
C ILE A 108 -3.32 9.77 -13.44
N VAL A 109 -3.58 10.49 -14.53
CA VAL A 109 -4.52 10.07 -15.59
C VAL A 109 -3.78 10.11 -16.93
N PRO A 110 -3.83 9.02 -17.71
CA PRO A 110 -4.41 7.71 -17.42
C PRO A 110 -3.66 6.98 -16.31
N LYS A 111 -4.33 6.02 -15.66
CA LYS A 111 -3.76 5.24 -14.55
C LYS A 111 -2.49 4.51 -15.01
N PRO A 112 -1.31 4.77 -14.39
CA PRO A 112 -0.08 4.09 -14.75
C PRO A 112 -0.08 2.62 -14.30
N GLY A 113 0.71 1.78 -14.97
CA GLY A 113 0.87 0.36 -14.60
C GLY A 113 1.68 0.14 -13.33
N ALA A 114 2.55 1.08 -12.98
CA ALA A 114 3.38 1.04 -11.80
C ALA A 114 3.64 2.46 -11.28
N VAL A 115 3.79 2.58 -9.96
CA VAL A 115 4.17 3.83 -9.30
C VAL A 115 5.29 3.56 -8.30
N GLU A 116 6.17 4.53 -8.13
CA GLU A 116 7.25 4.50 -7.17
C GLU A 116 7.22 5.79 -6.34
N LEU A 117 7.07 5.66 -5.04
CA LEU A 117 7.23 6.76 -4.12
C LEU A 117 8.68 6.82 -3.68
N GLN A 118 9.34 7.94 -3.90
CA GLN A 118 10.69 8.21 -3.44
C GLN A 118 10.65 9.23 -2.30
N ILE A 119 11.32 8.90 -1.20
CA ILE A 119 11.46 9.78 -0.03
C ILE A 119 12.95 9.89 0.29
N ARG A 120 13.48 11.11 0.22
CA ARG A 120 14.87 11.37 0.61
C ARG A 120 14.91 12.15 1.92
N LEU A 121 15.36 11.50 2.98
CA LEU A 121 15.57 12.13 4.26
C LEU A 121 16.98 12.76 4.32
N ALA A 122 17.14 13.75 5.20
CA ALA A 122 18.43 14.36 5.43
C ALA A 122 19.48 13.30 5.81
N GLY A 123 20.62 13.33 5.12
CA GLY A 123 21.68 12.34 5.30
C GLY A 123 21.56 11.07 4.46
N ASP A 124 20.46 10.83 3.78
CA ASP A 124 20.34 9.72 2.84
C ASP A 124 21.19 9.99 1.58
N SER A 125 22.01 9.02 1.18
CA SER A 125 22.84 9.12 -0.03
C SER A 125 22.01 8.97 -1.32
N SER A 126 20.89 8.25 -1.23
CA SER A 126 19.92 8.08 -2.31
C SER A 126 18.50 8.06 -1.74
N PRO A 127 17.48 8.39 -2.54
CA PRO A 127 16.09 8.30 -2.09
C PRO A 127 15.73 6.87 -1.68
N ARG A 128 14.90 6.74 -0.66
CA ARG A 128 14.24 5.47 -0.33
C ARG A 128 13.11 5.25 -1.31
N SER A 129 13.01 4.05 -1.86
CA SER A 129 12.10 3.71 -2.93
C SER A 129 11.06 2.70 -2.48
N PHE A 130 9.80 3.00 -2.77
CA PHE A 130 8.64 2.16 -2.45
C PHE A 130 7.82 2.01 -3.73
N ALA A 131 7.72 0.80 -4.26
CA ALA A 131 7.14 0.58 -5.58
C ALA A 131 5.95 -0.37 -5.50
N TRP A 132 4.89 -0.03 -6.23
CA TRP A 132 3.69 -0.83 -6.39
C TRP A 132 3.29 -0.93 -7.85
N GLN A 133 2.71 -2.07 -8.19
CA GLN A 133 2.08 -2.25 -9.48
C GLN A 133 0.57 -2.13 -9.35
N SER A 134 -0.02 -1.32 -10.20
CA SER A 134 -1.47 -1.25 -10.31
C SER A 134 -1.96 -2.40 -11.21
N LYS A 135 -2.91 -3.15 -10.73
CA LYS A 135 -3.59 -4.16 -11.52
C LYS A 135 -4.85 -3.58 -12.14
#